data_a4d8e454fd32ca63f76688266ae99989
#
_entry.id   a4d8e454fd32ca63f76688266ae99989
#
_cell.length_a   1.000
_cell.length_b   1.000
_cell.length_c   1.000
_cell.angle_alpha   90.00
_cell.angle_beta   90.00
_cell.angle_gamma   90.00
#
_symmetry.space_group_name_H-M   'P 1'
#
loop_
_entity.id
_entity.type
_entity.pdbx_description
1 polymer ?
#
loop_
_entity_poly.entity_id
_entity_poly.type
_entity_poly.pdbx_seq_one_letter_code
_entity_poly.pdbx_strand_id
1 'polypeptide(L)'
;MDLELLRSLLSSKIDPVLEHYGTNKLASILVVIYDKEPIIVMTEKPKHLKFHAGEISFPGGKFDPTDSDLLETALRETREEIGLRISKNQVIGQLEPVVTLNSGFTILPFVSIVDEITSLSANSEVENILHIPLKSFLKTMADDPNPTHNRIQEMYTFEYQNKIIWGASARILKQIVYRLNS
;
A
#
# COMPACT_ATOMS: atom_id res chain seq x y z
N MET A 1 -7.03 18.75 -5.17
CA MET A 1 -7.15 17.62 -4.22
C MET A 1 -6.26 17.98 -3.06
N ASP A 2 -6.84 18.19 -1.92
CA ASP A 2 -6.16 18.51 -0.67
C ASP A 2 -6.34 17.38 0.35
N LEU A 3 -5.68 17.46 1.50
CA LEU A 3 -5.73 16.41 2.51
C LEU A 3 -7.12 16.28 3.15
N GLU A 4 -7.89 17.34 3.29
CA GLU A 4 -9.23 17.30 3.89
C GLU A 4 -10.20 16.50 3.01
N LEU A 5 -10.17 16.75 1.70
CA LEU A 5 -10.93 15.95 0.74
C LEU A 5 -10.54 14.48 0.79
N LEU A 6 -9.22 14.20 0.82
CA LEU A 6 -8.72 12.83 0.92
C LEU A 6 -9.15 12.15 2.24
N ARG A 7 -9.10 12.87 3.38
CA ARG A 7 -9.59 12.36 4.66
C ARG A 7 -11.07 11.99 4.55
N SER A 8 -11.89 12.86 3.97
CA SER A 8 -13.32 12.61 3.81
C SER A 8 -13.62 11.38 2.96
N LEU A 9 -12.91 11.19 1.84
CA LEU A 9 -13.17 10.11 0.89
C LEU A 9 -12.54 8.75 1.28
N LEU A 10 -11.43 8.77 2.03
CA LEU A 10 -10.70 7.57 2.41
C LEU A 10 -10.99 7.11 3.84
N SER A 11 -11.70 7.91 4.64
CA SER A 11 -12.13 7.48 5.98
C SER A 11 -13.14 6.34 5.89
N SER A 12 -12.94 5.33 6.74
CA SER A 12 -13.85 4.19 6.84
C SER A 12 -13.74 3.55 8.21
N LYS A 13 -14.72 2.70 8.56
CA LYS A 13 -14.60 1.84 9.75
C LYS A 13 -13.35 0.96 9.60
N ILE A 14 -12.59 0.84 10.66
CA ILE A 14 -11.43 -0.05 10.75
C ILE A 14 -11.87 -1.32 11.46
N ASP A 15 -11.68 -2.45 10.76
CA ASP A 15 -11.87 -3.80 11.28
C ASP A 15 -10.61 -4.62 10.93
N PRO A 16 -9.63 -4.68 11.85
CA PRO A 16 -8.31 -5.25 11.55
C PRO A 16 -8.26 -6.77 11.60
N VAL A 17 -9.42 -7.43 11.66
CA VAL A 17 -9.54 -8.88 11.73
C VAL A 17 -10.11 -9.43 10.42
N LEU A 18 -9.44 -10.43 9.86
CA LEU A 18 -9.90 -11.16 8.68
C LEU A 18 -10.28 -12.59 9.10
N GLU A 19 -11.55 -12.81 9.44
CA GLU A 19 -12.01 -14.13 9.95
C GLU A 19 -12.18 -15.20 8.85
N HIS A 20 -12.34 -14.83 7.56
CA HIS A 20 -12.79 -15.77 6.52
C HIS A 20 -12.11 -15.61 5.16
N TYR A 21 -10.78 -15.64 5.11
CA TYR A 21 -10.04 -15.59 3.83
C TYR A 21 -9.38 -16.91 3.42
N GLY A 22 -10.04 -18.03 3.73
CA GLY A 22 -9.60 -19.36 3.32
C GLY A 22 -8.28 -19.77 3.97
N THR A 23 -7.42 -20.45 3.19
CA THR A 23 -6.10 -20.91 3.63
C THR A 23 -4.97 -19.93 3.35
N ASN A 24 -5.27 -18.71 2.87
CA ASN A 24 -4.25 -17.70 2.56
C ASN A 24 -3.53 -17.22 3.82
N LYS A 25 -2.25 -16.96 3.67
CA LYS A 25 -1.47 -16.25 4.68
C LYS A 25 -1.92 -14.80 4.76
N LEU A 26 -1.89 -14.22 5.95
CA LEU A 26 -2.28 -12.83 6.16
C LEU A 26 -1.08 -11.90 6.07
N ALA A 27 -1.31 -10.74 5.49
CA ALA A 27 -0.37 -9.64 5.44
C ALA A 27 -1.12 -8.31 5.58
N SER A 28 -0.40 -7.26 5.89
CA SER A 28 -0.97 -5.93 5.99
C SER A 28 0.01 -4.87 5.49
N ILE A 29 -0.53 -3.80 4.94
CA ILE A 29 0.24 -2.64 4.46
C ILE A 29 -0.35 -1.33 4.97
N LEU A 30 0.46 -0.29 4.98
CA LEU A 30 0.02 1.06 5.29
C LEU A 30 0.17 1.98 4.07
N VAL A 31 -0.95 2.52 3.60
CA VAL A 31 -0.97 3.63 2.65
C VAL A 31 -0.74 4.91 3.45
N VAL A 32 0.40 5.54 3.26
CA VAL A 32 0.72 6.82 3.91
C VAL A 32 0.63 7.94 2.89
N ILE A 33 -0.22 8.93 3.17
CA ILE A 33 -0.37 10.15 2.37
C ILE A 33 -0.05 11.34 3.26
N TYR A 34 0.71 12.30 2.76
CA TYR A 34 1.12 13.47 3.53
C TYR A 34 1.32 14.70 2.64
N ASP A 35 1.57 15.87 3.27
CA ASP A 35 1.83 17.17 2.67
C ASP A 35 0.61 17.84 2.03
N LYS A 36 0.64 19.18 2.00
CA LYS A 36 -0.41 20.04 1.40
C LYS A 36 -0.64 19.72 -0.08
N GLU A 37 0.42 19.41 -0.81
CA GLU A 37 0.36 18.79 -2.12
C GLU A 37 0.52 17.28 -1.92
N PRO A 38 -0.58 16.50 -1.88
CA PRO A 38 -0.55 15.13 -1.40
C PRO A 38 0.48 14.25 -2.07
N ILE A 39 1.34 13.68 -1.26
CA ILE A 39 2.38 12.73 -1.63
C ILE A 39 2.05 11.37 -1.01
N ILE A 40 2.14 10.31 -1.78
CA ILE A 40 2.03 8.94 -1.30
C ILE A 40 3.41 8.30 -1.15
N VAL A 41 3.62 7.58 -0.04
CA VAL A 41 4.87 6.88 0.22
C VAL A 41 4.78 5.46 -0.29
N MET A 42 5.76 5.05 -1.08
CA MET A 42 5.96 3.67 -1.51
C MET A 42 7.43 3.26 -1.32
N THR A 43 7.69 1.97 -1.35
CA THR A 43 9.03 1.38 -1.21
C THR A 43 9.41 0.61 -2.47
N GLU A 44 10.66 0.68 -2.87
CA GLU A 44 11.24 -0.17 -3.92
C GLU A 44 12.12 -1.23 -3.27
N LYS A 45 11.89 -2.49 -3.60
CA LYS A 45 12.68 -3.60 -3.08
C LYS A 45 14.03 -3.70 -3.81
N PRO A 46 15.10 -4.16 -3.11
CA PRO A 46 16.42 -4.32 -3.71
C PRO A 46 16.41 -5.25 -4.92
N LYS A 47 17.15 -4.87 -5.97
CA LYS A 47 17.21 -5.62 -7.23
C LYS A 47 17.94 -6.97 -7.13
N HIS A 48 18.74 -7.17 -6.09
CA HIS A 48 19.48 -8.42 -5.86
C HIS A 48 18.64 -9.51 -5.19
N LEU A 49 17.41 -9.23 -4.79
CA LEU A 49 16.53 -10.22 -4.16
C LEU A 49 16.13 -11.30 -5.17
N LYS A 50 16.01 -12.54 -4.69
CA LYS A 50 15.55 -13.68 -5.48
C LYS A 50 14.07 -13.57 -5.91
N PHE A 51 13.25 -12.93 -5.09
CA PHE A 51 11.83 -12.70 -5.30
C PHE A 51 11.51 -11.22 -5.12
N HIS A 52 10.57 -10.72 -5.93
CA HIS A 52 10.11 -9.32 -5.87
C HIS A 52 11.22 -8.26 -6.10
N ALA A 53 12.28 -8.64 -6.84
CA ALA A 53 13.41 -7.76 -7.13
C ALA A 53 12.97 -6.49 -7.87
N GLY A 54 13.23 -5.32 -7.30
CA GLY A 54 12.86 -4.03 -7.87
C GLY A 54 11.35 -3.72 -7.89
N GLU A 55 10.51 -4.56 -7.27
CA GLU A 55 9.07 -4.28 -7.15
C GLU A 55 8.81 -3.08 -6.25
N ILE A 56 7.80 -2.29 -6.63
CA ILE A 56 7.32 -1.16 -5.85
C ILE A 56 6.05 -1.57 -5.12
N SER A 57 6.06 -1.37 -3.81
CA SER A 57 4.96 -1.72 -2.92
C SER A 57 4.73 -0.63 -1.87
N PHE A 58 3.62 -0.74 -1.15
CA PHE A 58 3.44 -0.02 0.10
C PHE A 58 4.31 -0.64 1.19
N PRO A 59 4.76 0.14 2.19
CA PRO A 59 5.37 -0.43 3.39
C PRO A 59 4.39 -1.38 4.08
N GLY A 60 4.91 -2.52 4.54
CA GLY A 60 4.11 -3.56 5.19
C GLY A 60 4.67 -4.95 4.99
N GLY A 61 4.04 -5.92 5.63
CA GLY A 61 4.54 -7.28 5.64
C GLY A 61 3.55 -8.32 6.14
N LYS A 62 4.09 -9.47 6.48
CA LYS A 62 3.34 -10.62 6.96
C LYS A 62 2.85 -10.40 8.38
N PHE A 63 1.66 -10.91 8.66
CA PHE A 63 1.17 -10.99 10.03
C PHE A 63 2.11 -11.84 10.87
N ASP A 64 2.57 -11.28 11.98
CA ASP A 64 3.31 -12.00 13.00
C ASP A 64 2.36 -12.37 14.16
N PRO A 65 2.38 -13.60 14.67
CA PRO A 65 1.53 -14.00 15.79
C PRO A 65 1.70 -13.18 17.08
N THR A 66 2.76 -12.39 17.18
CA THR A 66 2.98 -11.45 18.29
C THR A 66 2.27 -10.12 18.10
N ASP A 67 1.83 -9.79 16.87
CA ASP A 67 1.01 -8.62 16.62
C ASP A 67 -0.41 -8.85 17.16
N SER A 68 -1.02 -7.85 17.76
CA SER A 68 -2.38 -7.96 18.31
C SER A 68 -3.45 -8.09 17.20
N ASP A 69 -3.17 -7.52 16.03
CA ASP A 69 -4.07 -7.47 14.88
C ASP A 69 -3.30 -7.06 13.61
N LEU A 70 -3.98 -7.06 12.45
CA LEU A 70 -3.38 -6.65 11.19
C LEU A 70 -3.03 -5.16 11.10
N LEU A 71 -3.69 -4.31 11.89
CA LEU A 71 -3.31 -2.90 11.97
C LEU A 71 -1.95 -2.74 12.66
N GLU A 72 -1.70 -3.49 13.73
CA GLU A 72 -0.40 -3.50 14.39
C GLU A 72 0.70 -4.01 13.45
N THR A 73 0.43 -5.05 12.66
CA THR A 73 1.34 -5.51 11.60
C THR A 73 1.73 -4.37 10.66
N ALA A 74 0.75 -3.65 10.10
CA ALA A 74 1.02 -2.56 9.17
C ALA A 74 1.88 -1.44 9.80
N LEU A 75 1.59 -1.09 11.05
CA LEU A 75 2.32 -0.05 11.78
C LEU A 75 3.74 -0.49 12.16
N ARG A 76 3.92 -1.73 12.60
CA ARG A 76 5.22 -2.31 12.93
C ARG A 76 6.13 -2.39 11.70
N GLU A 77 5.63 -2.98 10.62
CA GLU A 77 6.37 -3.13 9.37
C GLU A 77 6.76 -1.77 8.76
N THR A 78 5.84 -0.79 8.76
CA THR A 78 6.14 0.58 8.30
C THR A 78 7.28 1.21 9.11
N ARG A 79 7.27 1.01 10.43
CA ARG A 79 8.36 1.50 11.28
C ARG A 79 9.67 0.76 11.02
N GLU A 80 9.65 -0.55 10.78
CA GLU A 80 10.83 -1.38 10.54
C GLU A 80 11.44 -1.11 9.16
N GLU A 81 10.62 -1.01 8.12
CA GLU A 81 11.07 -0.82 6.73
C GLU A 81 11.59 0.60 6.46
N ILE A 82 10.89 1.63 6.95
CA ILE A 82 11.17 3.03 6.59
C ILE A 82 11.35 3.99 7.78
N GLY A 83 11.36 3.48 9.01
CA GLY A 83 11.56 4.28 10.22
C GLY A 83 10.36 5.16 10.61
N LEU A 84 9.24 5.11 9.88
CA LEU A 84 8.09 5.97 10.10
C LEU A 84 7.22 5.44 11.25
N ARG A 85 6.97 6.28 12.25
CA ARG A 85 6.08 5.97 13.37
C ARG A 85 4.73 6.64 13.14
N ILE A 86 3.72 5.84 12.90
CA ILE A 86 2.31 6.24 12.83
C ILE A 86 1.58 5.65 14.04
N SER A 87 0.81 6.45 14.75
CA SER A 87 -0.05 5.96 15.84
C SER A 87 -1.37 5.42 15.28
N LYS A 88 -2.03 4.52 16.03
CA LYS A 88 -3.35 3.99 15.65
C LYS A 88 -4.38 5.10 15.36
N ASN A 89 -4.32 6.21 16.09
CA ASN A 89 -5.24 7.35 15.92
C ASN A 89 -5.01 8.15 14.61
N GLN A 90 -3.87 7.98 13.95
CA GLN A 90 -3.56 8.61 12.67
C GLN A 90 -4.00 7.75 11.48
N VAL A 91 -4.45 6.52 11.72
CA VAL A 91 -5.05 5.66 10.71
C VAL A 91 -6.53 6.00 10.61
N ILE A 92 -6.98 6.42 9.44
CA ILE A 92 -8.31 6.97 9.23
C ILE A 92 -9.29 6.00 8.58
N GLY A 93 -8.78 4.88 8.05
CA GLY A 93 -9.63 3.90 7.39
C GLY A 93 -8.85 2.69 6.88
N GLN A 94 -9.59 1.79 6.27
CA GLN A 94 -9.06 0.64 5.57
C GLN A 94 -9.70 0.51 4.18
N LEU A 95 -9.00 -0.19 3.30
CA LEU A 95 -9.49 -0.56 1.98
C LEU A 95 -9.89 -2.04 1.97
N GLU A 96 -10.53 -2.46 0.88
CA GLU A 96 -10.91 -3.87 0.72
C GLU A 96 -9.66 -4.75 0.62
N PRO A 97 -9.70 -5.95 1.21
CA PRO A 97 -8.61 -6.89 1.14
C PRO A 97 -8.25 -7.27 -0.29
N VAL A 98 -6.97 -7.47 -0.55
CA VAL A 98 -6.43 -7.85 -1.85
C VAL A 98 -5.73 -9.19 -1.76
N VAL A 99 -6.21 -10.18 -2.53
CA VAL A 99 -5.57 -11.49 -2.65
C VAL A 99 -4.44 -11.43 -3.67
N THR A 100 -3.24 -11.87 -3.31
CA THR A 100 -2.10 -11.94 -4.25
C THR A 100 -2.26 -13.11 -5.23
N LEU A 101 -1.82 -12.93 -6.48
CA LEU A 101 -2.00 -13.95 -7.52
C LEU A 101 -1.18 -15.23 -7.26
N ASN A 102 0.07 -15.07 -6.86
CA ASN A 102 1.04 -16.16 -6.86
C ASN A 102 1.60 -16.52 -5.48
N SER A 103 1.56 -15.61 -4.52
CA SER A 103 2.22 -15.78 -3.22
C SER A 103 1.33 -16.32 -2.10
N GLY A 104 0.02 -16.43 -2.36
CA GLY A 104 -0.97 -17.00 -1.41
C GLY A 104 -1.21 -16.10 -0.18
N PHE A 105 -1.12 -14.79 -0.35
CA PHE A 105 -1.44 -13.83 0.70
C PHE A 105 -2.78 -13.14 0.46
N THR A 106 -3.48 -12.85 1.54
CA THR A 106 -4.52 -11.83 1.60
C THR A 106 -3.96 -10.63 2.34
N ILE A 107 -3.93 -9.49 1.68
CA ILE A 107 -3.36 -8.23 2.18
C ILE A 107 -4.49 -7.32 2.61
N LEU A 108 -4.49 -6.85 3.86
CA LEU A 108 -5.41 -5.82 4.35
C LEU A 108 -4.71 -4.45 4.32
N PRO A 109 -5.18 -3.50 3.49
CA PRO A 109 -4.58 -2.17 3.42
C PRO A 109 -5.24 -1.22 4.41
N PHE A 110 -4.44 -0.52 5.21
CA PHE A 110 -4.87 0.61 6.03
C PHE A 110 -4.42 1.93 5.41
N VAL A 111 -5.12 3.02 5.75
CA VAL A 111 -4.84 4.37 5.23
C VAL A 111 -4.54 5.31 6.38
N SER A 112 -3.41 5.99 6.29
CA SER A 112 -3.03 7.10 7.16
C SER A 112 -2.80 8.36 6.36
N ILE A 113 -3.38 9.47 6.81
CA ILE A 113 -3.14 10.79 6.23
C ILE A 113 -2.63 11.71 7.34
N VAL A 114 -1.41 12.20 7.18
CA VAL A 114 -0.74 13.10 8.12
C VAL A 114 -0.33 14.39 7.42
N ASP A 115 -0.16 15.47 8.17
CA ASP A 115 0.19 16.76 7.58
C ASP A 115 1.65 16.80 7.13
N GLU A 116 2.52 16.16 7.90
CA GLU A 116 3.95 16.04 7.64
C GLU A 116 4.50 14.71 8.14
N ILE A 117 5.63 14.31 7.62
CA ILE A 117 6.38 13.14 8.10
C ILE A 117 7.81 13.56 8.48
N THR A 118 8.37 12.86 9.46
CA THR A 118 9.78 12.99 9.82
C THR A 118 10.68 12.40 8.73
N SER A 119 12.00 12.62 8.83
CA SER A 119 12.96 11.96 7.94
C SER A 119 12.80 10.44 8.01
N LEU A 120 12.69 9.81 6.84
CA LEU A 120 12.60 8.37 6.69
C LEU A 120 13.98 7.73 6.58
N SER A 121 14.08 6.48 7.00
CA SER A 121 15.31 5.71 6.93
C SER A 121 14.98 4.28 6.49
N ALA A 122 15.42 3.91 5.30
CA ALA A 122 15.24 2.56 4.76
C ALA A 122 16.09 1.54 5.55
N ASN A 123 15.51 0.37 5.80
CA ASN A 123 16.26 -0.79 6.27
C ASN A 123 16.84 -1.59 5.09
N SER A 124 17.41 -2.77 5.35
CA SER A 124 18.02 -3.62 4.30
C SER A 124 17.01 -4.24 3.32
N GLU A 125 15.71 -4.18 3.59
CA GLU A 125 14.64 -4.71 2.73
C GLU A 125 14.14 -3.68 1.72
N VAL A 126 14.55 -2.42 1.87
CA VAL A 126 14.12 -1.29 1.04
C VAL A 126 15.33 -0.63 0.38
N GLU A 127 15.37 -0.66 -0.94
CA GLU A 127 16.40 0.04 -1.75
C GLU A 127 16.14 1.53 -1.79
N ASN A 128 14.90 1.92 -2.09
CA ASN A 128 14.49 3.31 -2.18
C ASN A 128 13.14 3.55 -1.52
N ILE A 129 13.02 4.66 -0.80
CA ILE A 129 11.74 5.20 -0.36
C ILE A 129 11.30 6.22 -1.41
N LEU A 130 10.11 6.02 -1.97
CA LEU A 130 9.56 6.83 -3.05
C LEU A 130 8.50 7.78 -2.50
N HIS A 131 8.70 9.08 -2.73
CA HIS A 131 7.76 10.15 -2.41
C HIS A 131 7.05 10.56 -3.71
N ILE A 132 5.87 10.01 -3.95
CA ILE A 132 5.20 10.11 -5.25
C ILE A 132 4.07 11.13 -5.18
N PRO A 133 4.08 12.20 -6.02
CA PRO A 133 2.97 13.15 -6.10
C PRO A 133 1.67 12.44 -6.48
N LEU A 134 0.73 12.34 -5.54
CA LEU A 134 -0.46 11.48 -5.64
C LEU A 134 -1.31 11.80 -6.87
N LYS A 135 -1.65 13.08 -7.08
CA LYS A 135 -2.57 13.49 -8.14
C LYS A 135 -2.13 13.12 -9.56
N SER A 136 -0.86 13.31 -9.87
CA SER A 136 -0.29 12.96 -11.17
C SER A 136 -0.13 11.45 -11.31
N PHE A 137 0.29 10.79 -10.24
CA PHE A 137 0.50 9.35 -10.21
C PHE A 137 -0.78 8.56 -10.45
N LEU A 138 -1.88 8.91 -9.78
CA LEU A 138 -3.15 8.20 -9.98
C LEU A 138 -3.71 8.32 -11.41
N LYS A 139 -3.32 9.36 -12.16
CA LYS A 139 -3.72 9.53 -13.56
C LYS A 139 -3.00 8.59 -14.53
N THR A 140 -1.93 7.94 -14.10
CA THR A 140 -1.18 6.98 -14.92
C THR A 140 -1.81 5.59 -14.95
N MET A 141 -2.96 5.40 -14.25
CA MET A 141 -3.66 4.12 -14.23
C MET A 141 -3.99 3.64 -15.65
N ALA A 142 -3.59 2.42 -15.95
CA ALA A 142 -3.88 1.75 -17.21
C ALA A 142 -4.19 0.26 -16.95
N ASP A 143 -4.81 -0.40 -17.92
CA ASP A 143 -4.95 -1.85 -17.88
C ASP A 143 -3.59 -2.53 -17.97
N ASP A 144 -3.41 -3.61 -17.23
CA ASP A 144 -2.18 -4.40 -17.31
C ASP A 144 -2.13 -5.11 -18.67
N PRO A 145 -1.12 -4.83 -19.50
CA PRO A 145 -1.00 -5.43 -20.83
C PRO A 145 -0.66 -6.93 -20.81
N ASN A 146 -0.32 -7.49 -19.65
CA ASN A 146 0.06 -8.89 -19.57
C ASN A 146 -1.18 -9.80 -19.58
N PRO A 147 -1.43 -10.55 -20.69
CA PRO A 147 -2.64 -11.37 -20.81
C PRO A 147 -2.70 -12.54 -19.82
N THR A 148 -1.59 -12.91 -19.20
CA THR A 148 -1.57 -13.99 -18.21
C THR A 148 -2.10 -13.53 -16.86
N HIS A 149 -1.98 -12.25 -16.53
CA HIS A 149 -2.51 -11.66 -15.31
C HIS A 149 -4.03 -11.53 -15.37
N ASN A 150 -4.58 -11.08 -16.50
CA ASN A 150 -6.02 -10.83 -16.67
C ASN A 150 -6.91 -12.07 -16.70
N ARG A 151 -6.33 -13.27 -16.78
CA ARG A 151 -7.10 -14.54 -16.74
C ARG A 151 -7.73 -14.84 -15.39
N ILE A 152 -7.24 -14.21 -14.32
CA ILE A 152 -7.63 -14.53 -12.95
C ILE A 152 -8.54 -13.44 -12.37
N GLN A 153 -8.19 -12.17 -12.60
CA GLN A 153 -8.93 -10.98 -12.18
C GLN A 153 -8.42 -9.76 -12.97
N GLU A 154 -9.22 -8.69 -12.99
CA GLU A 154 -8.80 -7.43 -13.59
C GLU A 154 -7.52 -6.92 -12.94
N MET A 155 -6.54 -6.60 -13.79
CA MET A 155 -5.25 -6.11 -13.38
C MET A 155 -4.99 -4.74 -13.96
N TYR A 156 -4.30 -3.92 -13.18
CA TYR A 156 -3.96 -2.54 -13.50
C TYR A 156 -2.49 -2.29 -13.29
N THR A 157 -1.99 -1.27 -13.97
CA THR A 157 -0.65 -0.72 -13.76
C THR A 157 -0.72 0.77 -13.46
N PHE A 158 0.27 1.24 -12.72
CA PHE A 158 0.58 2.66 -12.55
C PHE A 158 2.04 2.88 -12.89
N GLU A 159 2.39 4.10 -13.32
CA GLU A 159 3.76 4.41 -13.71
C GLU A 159 4.31 5.61 -12.91
N TYR A 160 5.54 5.47 -12.44
CA TYR A 160 6.30 6.55 -11.82
C TYR A 160 7.77 6.46 -12.22
N GLN A 161 8.31 7.51 -12.86
CA GLN A 161 9.72 7.60 -13.28
C GLN A 161 10.19 6.35 -14.08
N ASN A 162 9.41 5.95 -15.08
CA ASN A 162 9.64 4.75 -15.91
C ASN A 162 9.65 3.41 -15.14
N LYS A 163 9.11 3.41 -13.92
CA LYS A 163 8.89 2.19 -13.13
C LYS A 163 7.42 1.85 -13.13
N ILE A 164 7.11 0.58 -13.32
CA ILE A 164 5.73 0.09 -13.35
C ILE A 164 5.37 -0.50 -12.00
N ILE A 165 4.28 -0.01 -11.43
CA ILE A 165 3.63 -0.57 -10.24
C ILE A 165 2.48 -1.44 -10.74
N TRP A 166 2.45 -2.69 -10.32
CA TRP A 166 1.51 -3.70 -10.75
C TRP A 166 1.04 -4.60 -9.60
N GLY A 167 0.26 -5.63 -9.88
CA GLY A 167 -0.15 -6.65 -8.91
C GLY A 167 -1.02 -6.10 -7.79
N ALA A 168 -0.76 -6.53 -6.55
CA ALA A 168 -1.53 -6.15 -5.39
C ALA A 168 -1.48 -4.65 -5.12
N SER A 169 -0.30 -4.02 -5.26
CA SER A 169 -0.13 -2.57 -5.08
C SER A 169 -0.99 -1.76 -6.04
N ALA A 170 -1.04 -2.13 -7.32
CA ALA A 170 -1.87 -1.45 -8.31
C ALA A 170 -3.37 -1.62 -8.02
N ARG A 171 -3.81 -2.79 -7.55
CA ARG A 171 -5.20 -3.01 -7.17
C ARG A 171 -5.61 -2.22 -5.92
N ILE A 172 -4.70 -2.00 -4.99
CA ILE A 172 -4.90 -1.10 -3.85
C ILE A 172 -5.01 0.36 -4.34
N LEU A 173 -4.11 0.81 -5.22
CA LEU A 173 -4.17 2.14 -5.83
C LEU A 173 -5.48 2.36 -6.60
N LYS A 174 -5.96 1.35 -7.33
CA LYS A 174 -7.25 1.42 -8.02
C LYS A 174 -8.41 1.71 -7.05
N GLN A 175 -8.43 1.10 -5.87
CA GLN A 175 -9.47 1.39 -4.88
C GLN A 175 -9.44 2.86 -4.45
N ILE A 176 -8.25 3.45 -4.32
CA ILE A 176 -8.10 4.88 -4.04
C ILE A 176 -8.69 5.70 -5.20
N VAL A 177 -8.34 5.38 -6.45
CA VAL A 177 -8.91 6.05 -7.64
C VAL A 177 -10.44 5.99 -7.64
N TYR A 178 -11.02 4.83 -7.33
CA TYR A 178 -12.47 4.67 -7.26
C TYR A 178 -13.10 5.58 -6.21
N ARG A 179 -12.58 5.59 -4.99
CA ARG A 179 -13.11 6.43 -3.90
C ARG A 179 -12.98 7.93 -4.19
N LEU A 180 -11.98 8.33 -4.98
CA LEU A 180 -11.80 9.73 -5.38
C LEU A 180 -12.73 10.16 -6.52
N ASN A 181 -13.35 9.22 -7.22
CA ASN A 181 -14.26 9.48 -8.34
C ASN A 181 -15.74 9.19 -8.01
N SER A 182 -16.02 8.73 -6.78
CA SER A 182 -17.36 8.47 -6.26
C SER A 182 -17.96 9.72 -5.64
#